data_1237879a95d56392b39566e89de046b6
#
_entry.id   1237879a95d56392b39566e89de046b6
#
_cell.length_a   1.000
_cell.length_b   1.000
_cell.length_c   1.000
_cell.angle_alpha   90.00
_cell.angle_beta   90.00
_cell.angle_gamma   90.00
#
_symmetry.space_group_name_H-M   'P 1'
#
loop_
_entity.id
_entity.type
_entity.pdbx_description
1 polymer ?
#
loop_
_entity_poly.entity_id
_entity_poly.type
_entity_poly.pdbx_seq_one_letter_code
_entity_poly.pdbx_strand_id
1 'polypeptide(L)'
;MEQVLWIYNTLSRRKEVFKPLHAPNVGMYVCGPTVYGDPHLGHARPAITFDILFRYLKHLGYKVRYVRNITDVGHLEHDADEGDDKIEKKARLEQLEPMEIAQYYTNRYHAAMEALNVLPPSIEPHATGHIIEQEQLVQQILDNGFAYESNGSIYFDVKKYNEKYHYGILSGRNLDDVKDASRALDGVGEKRNQADFALWKKASPEHIMRWPSPWSDGFPGCHCECTAMGRKYLGSHFYIHGGGMDLVFPHHECEIAQAVASQGDQMVHYWMHNNMITINGQKMGKSLGNFITLEEFFTGNNKNLDQPYSPMTIRFFILSAHYRGTVDFSNEALQASQKGLEKLMNGIADLDRIVASAESDEATHKLVSQLREKCYDAMNDDFATPLVIAHLFEACSVVNKLVDHKATISEADLKELADTMRLFAFELLGLRPDNAGSSSHREEAFGKVVDMVLDLRSKAKASKDWATSDRIRDELAELGFEVKDTKDGATWKLK
;
A
#
# COMPACT_ATOMS: atom_id res chain seq x y z
N MET A 1 2.34 -30.02 -8.18
CA MET A 1 1.32 -29.54 -9.15
C MET A 1 1.79 -28.18 -9.66
N GLU A 2 1.65 -27.93 -10.95
CA GLU A 2 1.94 -26.62 -11.54
C GLU A 2 0.86 -25.66 -11.01
N GLN A 3 1.25 -24.69 -10.22
CA GLN A 3 0.31 -23.74 -9.61
C GLN A 3 -0.12 -22.72 -10.67
N VAL A 4 -1.37 -22.76 -11.06
CA VAL A 4 -1.95 -21.86 -12.07
C VAL A 4 -2.48 -20.61 -11.40
N LEU A 5 -1.81 -19.46 -11.60
CA LEU A 5 -2.24 -18.16 -11.09
C LEU A 5 -3.31 -17.57 -12.01
N TRP A 6 -4.44 -17.20 -11.42
CA TRP A 6 -5.51 -16.45 -12.07
C TRP A 6 -5.51 -15.01 -11.59
N ILE A 7 -5.65 -14.05 -12.50
CA ILE A 7 -5.70 -12.63 -12.22
C ILE A 7 -6.95 -12.04 -12.87
N TYR A 8 -7.71 -11.24 -12.13
CA TYR A 8 -8.81 -10.48 -12.71
C TYR A 8 -8.26 -9.32 -13.54
N ASN A 9 -8.60 -9.32 -14.84
CA ASN A 9 -8.23 -8.25 -15.75
C ASN A 9 -9.42 -7.29 -15.93
N THR A 10 -9.26 -6.04 -15.53
CA THR A 10 -10.31 -5.02 -15.63
C THR A 10 -10.70 -4.75 -17.08
N LEU A 11 -9.76 -4.89 -18.02
CA LEU A 11 -10.03 -4.67 -19.45
C LEU A 11 -11.00 -5.71 -20.01
N SER A 12 -10.79 -6.99 -19.72
CA SER A 12 -11.64 -8.08 -20.17
C SER A 12 -12.81 -8.36 -19.21
N ARG A 13 -12.78 -7.81 -17.99
CA ARG A 13 -13.76 -8.00 -16.90
C ARG A 13 -13.93 -9.45 -16.46
N ARG A 14 -12.86 -10.24 -16.54
CA ARG A 14 -12.84 -11.66 -16.14
C ARG A 14 -11.51 -12.04 -15.52
N LYS A 15 -11.49 -13.17 -14.80
CA LYS A 15 -10.26 -13.81 -14.37
C LYS A 15 -9.61 -14.50 -15.57
N GLU A 16 -8.31 -14.33 -15.72
CA GLU A 16 -7.49 -14.91 -16.78
C GLU A 16 -6.29 -15.63 -16.16
N VAL A 17 -5.85 -16.69 -16.80
CA VAL A 17 -4.61 -17.37 -16.41
C VAL A 17 -3.44 -16.43 -16.66
N PHE A 18 -2.66 -16.15 -15.63
CA PHE A 18 -1.47 -15.33 -15.76
C PHE A 18 -0.41 -16.03 -16.61
N LYS A 19 -0.10 -15.46 -17.75
CA LYS A 19 0.91 -15.96 -18.70
C LYS A 19 1.87 -14.83 -19.05
N PRO A 20 3.08 -14.81 -18.46
CA PRO A 20 4.08 -13.79 -18.81
C PRO A 20 4.59 -13.98 -20.24
N LEU A 21 4.73 -12.88 -21.03
CA LEU A 21 5.24 -12.88 -22.42
C LEU A 21 6.70 -13.36 -22.48
N HIS A 22 7.50 -13.09 -21.45
CA HIS A 22 8.94 -13.39 -21.39
C HIS A 22 9.35 -14.01 -20.05
N ALA A 23 8.69 -15.15 -19.69
CA ALA A 23 9.02 -15.85 -18.44
C ALA A 23 10.56 -16.11 -18.35
N PRO A 24 11.17 -15.95 -17.17
CA PRO A 24 10.57 -15.63 -15.88
C PRO A 24 10.40 -14.12 -15.60
N ASN A 25 10.68 -13.23 -16.57
CA ASN A 25 10.65 -11.78 -16.35
C ASN A 25 9.21 -11.26 -16.43
N VAL A 26 8.85 -10.39 -15.48
CA VAL A 26 7.53 -9.72 -15.39
C VAL A 26 7.73 -8.24 -15.16
N GLY A 27 7.17 -7.39 -16.05
CA GLY A 27 7.08 -5.95 -15.86
C GLY A 27 5.77 -5.59 -15.17
N MET A 28 5.84 -4.82 -14.09
CA MET A 28 4.70 -4.31 -13.34
C MET A 28 4.86 -2.81 -13.12
N TYR A 29 3.86 -2.04 -13.52
CA TYR A 29 3.76 -0.61 -13.25
C TYR A 29 2.57 -0.32 -12.34
N VAL A 30 2.75 0.53 -11.35
CA VAL A 30 1.67 0.99 -10.47
C VAL A 30 1.74 2.49 -10.35
N CYS A 31 0.61 3.17 -10.57
CA CYS A 31 0.54 4.61 -10.37
C CYS A 31 0.86 4.96 -8.92
N GLY A 32 1.82 5.85 -8.74
CA GLY A 32 2.30 6.31 -7.44
C GLY A 32 1.55 7.53 -6.91
N PRO A 33 1.99 8.08 -5.78
CA PRO A 33 1.35 9.23 -5.16
C PRO A 33 1.70 10.55 -5.86
N THR A 34 0.79 11.51 -5.78
CA THR A 34 1.11 12.93 -5.96
C THR A 34 1.56 13.50 -4.62
N VAL A 35 2.77 14.04 -4.58
CA VAL A 35 3.46 14.38 -3.32
C VAL A 35 3.24 15.83 -2.87
N TYR A 36 2.00 16.17 -2.56
CA TYR A 36 1.61 17.49 -2.02
C TYR A 36 0.99 17.42 -0.61
N GLY A 37 0.87 16.26 -0.04
CA GLY A 37 0.26 16.05 1.28
C GLY A 37 0.60 14.70 1.89
N ASP A 38 0.26 14.55 3.17
CA ASP A 38 0.51 13.32 3.91
C ASP A 38 -0.23 12.11 3.34
N PRO A 39 0.41 10.93 3.37
CA PRO A 39 -0.22 9.70 2.92
C PRO A 39 -1.40 9.31 3.84
N HIS A 40 -2.41 8.71 3.23
CA HIS A 40 -3.65 8.28 3.88
C HIS A 40 -4.04 6.87 3.42
N LEU A 41 -5.16 6.32 3.92
CA LEU A 41 -5.61 4.97 3.58
C LEU A 41 -5.78 4.73 2.07
N GLY A 42 -6.15 5.76 1.31
CA GLY A 42 -6.23 5.68 -0.15
C GLY A 42 -4.88 5.41 -0.83
N HIS A 43 -3.76 5.80 -0.21
CA HIS A 43 -2.41 5.45 -0.66
C HIS A 43 -1.97 4.08 -0.11
N ALA A 44 -2.34 3.75 1.13
CA ALA A 44 -1.98 2.48 1.74
C ALA A 44 -2.58 1.27 1.00
N ARG A 45 -3.83 1.40 0.55
CA ARG A 45 -4.54 0.28 -0.08
C ARG A 45 -3.89 -0.21 -1.37
N PRO A 46 -3.67 0.62 -2.41
CA PRO A 46 -2.94 0.18 -3.60
C PRO A 46 -1.51 -0.29 -3.26
N ALA A 47 -0.81 0.41 -2.37
CA ALA A 47 0.55 0.03 -1.98
C ALA A 47 0.60 -1.38 -1.38
N ILE A 48 -0.29 -1.73 -0.45
CA ILE A 48 -0.38 -3.06 0.15
C ILE A 48 -0.87 -4.10 -0.87
N THR A 49 -1.88 -3.77 -1.69
CA THR A 49 -2.40 -4.69 -2.71
C THR A 49 -1.30 -5.13 -3.68
N PHE A 50 -0.55 -4.17 -4.23
CA PHE A 50 0.51 -4.48 -5.19
C PHE A 50 1.80 -5.00 -4.54
N ASP A 51 2.01 -4.75 -3.24
CA ASP A 51 3.04 -5.43 -2.45
C ASP A 51 2.76 -6.93 -2.33
N ILE A 52 1.51 -7.35 -2.08
CA ILE A 52 1.12 -8.76 -2.09
C ILE A 52 1.38 -9.40 -3.45
N LEU A 53 0.99 -8.74 -4.53
CA LEU A 53 1.25 -9.20 -5.88
C LEU A 53 2.75 -9.36 -6.14
N PHE A 54 3.55 -8.35 -5.78
CA PHE A 54 4.99 -8.36 -5.95
C PHE A 54 5.67 -9.48 -5.17
N ARG A 55 5.31 -9.65 -3.87
CA ARG A 55 5.82 -10.73 -3.01
C ARG A 55 5.46 -12.09 -3.59
N TYR A 56 4.21 -12.28 -3.99
CA TYR A 56 3.74 -13.57 -4.48
C TYR A 56 4.36 -13.96 -5.82
N LEU A 57 4.45 -13.04 -6.78
CA LEU A 57 5.14 -13.29 -8.05
C LEU A 57 6.63 -13.65 -7.84
N LYS A 58 7.33 -12.95 -6.93
CA LYS A 58 8.71 -13.30 -6.57
C LYS A 58 8.80 -14.68 -5.94
N HIS A 59 7.86 -15.03 -5.06
CA HIS A 59 7.78 -16.36 -4.43
C HIS A 59 7.55 -17.46 -5.46
N LEU A 60 6.75 -17.23 -6.49
CA LEU A 60 6.55 -18.15 -7.62
C LEU A 60 7.77 -18.24 -8.56
N GLY A 61 8.86 -17.53 -8.27
CA GLY A 61 10.11 -17.58 -9.04
C GLY A 61 10.20 -16.59 -10.20
N TYR A 62 9.23 -15.67 -10.35
CA TYR A 62 9.33 -14.62 -11.35
C TYR A 62 10.34 -13.54 -10.98
N LYS A 63 11.01 -13.00 -11.99
CA LYS A 63 11.89 -11.83 -11.89
C LYS A 63 11.07 -10.58 -12.19
N VAL A 64 10.52 -9.96 -11.15
CA VAL A 64 9.61 -8.83 -11.30
C VAL A 64 10.40 -7.52 -11.32
N ARG A 65 10.25 -6.74 -12.39
CA ARG A 65 10.63 -5.33 -12.43
C ARG A 65 9.40 -4.51 -12.08
N TYR A 66 9.36 -4.03 -10.85
CA TYR A 66 8.28 -3.21 -10.32
C TYR A 66 8.65 -1.74 -10.43
N VAL A 67 7.86 -0.96 -11.16
CA VAL A 67 7.98 0.48 -11.32
C VAL A 67 6.78 1.16 -10.66
N ARG A 68 7.04 2.15 -9.82
CA ARG A 68 6.02 3.01 -9.21
C ARG A 68 6.53 4.44 -9.26
N ASN A 69 5.80 5.33 -9.92
CA ASN A 69 6.24 6.72 -10.05
C ASN A 69 5.97 7.57 -8.80
N ILE A 70 6.63 8.72 -8.76
CA ILE A 70 6.30 9.87 -7.92
C ILE A 70 5.85 10.99 -8.85
N THR A 71 4.60 11.45 -8.68
CA THR A 71 4.09 12.63 -9.39
C THR A 71 4.45 13.86 -8.59
N ASP A 72 5.47 14.56 -9.05
CA ASP A 72 6.05 15.76 -8.42
C ASP A 72 5.85 17.03 -9.26
N VAL A 73 4.98 17.00 -10.29
CA VAL A 73 4.61 18.13 -11.18
C VAL A 73 3.27 17.88 -11.88
N GLY A 74 2.62 18.91 -12.35
CA GLY A 74 1.56 18.83 -13.36
C GLY A 74 0.21 18.32 -12.85
N HIS A 75 -0.01 18.23 -11.56
CA HIS A 75 -1.27 17.77 -10.98
C HIS A 75 -2.14 18.94 -10.54
N LEU A 76 -2.99 19.41 -11.46
CA LEU A 76 -3.86 20.55 -11.24
C LEU A 76 -5.02 20.23 -10.26
N GLU A 77 -5.61 21.28 -9.69
CA GLU A 77 -6.77 21.13 -8.79
C GLU A 77 -7.95 20.47 -9.50
N HIS A 78 -8.70 19.65 -8.76
CA HIS A 78 -9.87 18.90 -9.21
C HIS A 78 -9.61 17.87 -10.33
N ASP A 79 -8.35 17.50 -10.58
CA ASP A 79 -7.93 16.62 -11.69
C ASP A 79 -8.39 17.18 -13.05
N ALA A 80 -8.47 18.51 -13.14
CA ALA A 80 -8.88 19.26 -14.30
C ALA A 80 -7.65 19.71 -15.14
N ASP A 81 -7.89 20.20 -16.34
CA ASP A 81 -6.84 20.80 -17.17
C ASP A 81 -6.63 22.29 -16.91
N GLU A 82 -7.31 22.85 -15.92
CA GLU A 82 -7.21 24.25 -15.47
C GLU A 82 -7.21 24.30 -13.94
N GLY A 83 -6.59 25.34 -13.39
CA GLY A 83 -6.43 25.56 -11.97
C GLY A 83 -4.97 25.63 -11.55
N ASP A 84 -4.76 25.84 -10.25
CA ASP A 84 -3.42 25.85 -9.65
C ASP A 84 -2.83 24.42 -9.58
N ASP A 85 -1.53 24.28 -9.83
CA ASP A 85 -0.80 23.06 -9.49
C ASP A 85 -0.82 22.86 -7.97
N LYS A 86 -1.18 21.66 -7.53
CA LYS A 86 -1.36 21.34 -6.09
C LYS A 86 -0.07 21.54 -5.30
N ILE A 87 1.08 21.22 -5.88
CA ILE A 87 2.40 21.36 -5.24
C ILE A 87 2.78 22.83 -5.16
N GLU A 88 2.63 23.58 -6.26
CA GLU A 88 2.93 25.01 -6.27
C GLU A 88 2.03 25.83 -5.35
N LYS A 89 0.73 25.50 -5.33
CA LYS A 89 -0.20 26.14 -4.40
C LYS A 89 0.22 25.92 -2.95
N LYS A 90 0.61 24.71 -2.62
CA LYS A 90 1.12 24.36 -1.28
C LYS A 90 2.41 25.12 -0.98
N ALA A 91 3.35 25.16 -1.91
CA ALA A 91 4.61 25.86 -1.78
C ALA A 91 4.40 27.37 -1.53
N ARG A 92 3.52 28.02 -2.29
CA ARG A 92 3.16 29.43 -2.07
C ARG A 92 2.58 29.68 -0.69
N LEU A 93 1.69 28.79 -0.21
CA LEU A 93 1.08 28.91 1.13
C LEU A 93 2.11 28.76 2.26
N GLU A 94 3.11 27.92 2.08
CA GLU A 94 4.16 27.63 3.07
C GLU A 94 5.43 28.45 2.86
N GLN A 95 5.49 29.30 1.83
CA GLN A 95 6.66 30.12 1.45
C GLN A 95 7.92 29.26 1.18
N LEU A 96 7.72 28.11 0.51
CA LEU A 96 8.76 27.16 0.12
C LEU A 96 8.85 27.01 -1.39
N GLU A 97 9.94 26.42 -1.88
CA GLU A 97 10.04 25.98 -3.27
C GLU A 97 9.19 24.73 -3.52
N PRO A 98 8.55 24.57 -4.70
CA PRO A 98 7.76 23.38 -5.01
C PRO A 98 8.50 22.08 -4.81
N MET A 99 9.80 22.02 -5.12
CA MET A 99 10.61 20.82 -4.94
C MET A 99 10.91 20.49 -3.47
N GLU A 100 10.90 21.49 -2.57
CA GLU A 100 10.97 21.24 -1.13
C GLU A 100 9.70 20.53 -0.64
N ILE A 101 8.54 20.97 -1.11
CA ILE A 101 7.24 20.31 -0.83
C ILE A 101 7.25 18.88 -1.35
N ALA A 102 7.62 18.67 -2.61
CA ALA A 102 7.67 17.35 -3.23
C ALA A 102 8.62 16.41 -2.47
N GLN A 103 9.82 16.87 -2.12
CA GLN A 103 10.80 16.08 -1.36
C GLN A 103 10.30 15.74 0.05
N TYR A 104 9.71 16.71 0.75
CA TYR A 104 9.19 16.52 2.10
C TYR A 104 8.10 15.43 2.13
N TYR A 105 7.10 15.52 1.26
CA TYR A 105 6.01 14.54 1.24
C TYR A 105 6.41 13.20 0.63
N THR A 106 7.39 13.16 -0.27
CA THR A 106 7.99 11.90 -0.74
C THR A 106 8.62 11.14 0.42
N ASN A 107 9.41 11.82 1.27
CA ASN A 107 10.03 11.19 2.44
C ASN A 107 8.98 10.68 3.44
N ARG A 108 7.91 11.44 3.66
CA ARG A 108 6.80 11.02 4.53
C ARG A 108 6.04 9.83 3.96
N TYR A 109 5.85 9.79 2.64
CA TYR A 109 5.26 8.65 1.97
C TYR A 109 6.12 7.40 2.14
N HIS A 110 7.43 7.49 1.92
CA HIS A 110 8.35 6.36 2.11
C HIS A 110 8.34 5.86 3.56
N ALA A 111 8.40 6.74 4.55
CA ALA A 111 8.34 6.36 5.95
C ALA A 111 7.03 5.62 6.31
N ALA A 112 5.91 6.07 5.78
CA ALA A 112 4.63 5.40 5.98
C ALA A 112 4.56 4.03 5.29
N MET A 113 5.11 3.89 4.08
CA MET A 113 5.18 2.62 3.36
C MET A 113 6.11 1.61 4.06
N GLU A 114 7.24 2.06 4.58
CA GLU A 114 8.15 1.25 5.39
C GLU A 114 7.48 0.76 6.67
N ALA A 115 6.78 1.65 7.39
CA ALA A 115 6.01 1.28 8.57
C ALA A 115 4.95 0.21 8.27
N LEU A 116 4.28 0.29 7.12
CA LEU A 116 3.33 -0.70 6.63
C LEU A 116 3.99 -1.98 6.09
N ASN A 117 5.33 -2.11 6.13
CA ASN A 117 6.09 -3.23 5.55
C ASN A 117 5.83 -3.46 4.06
N VAL A 118 5.59 -2.38 3.32
CA VAL A 118 5.49 -2.41 1.86
C VAL A 118 6.92 -2.44 1.28
N LEU A 119 7.20 -3.40 0.41
CA LEU A 119 8.50 -3.48 -0.25
C LEU A 119 8.69 -2.31 -1.22
N PRO A 120 9.90 -1.74 -1.29
CA PRO A 120 10.18 -0.70 -2.27
C PRO A 120 10.07 -1.24 -3.70
N PRO A 121 9.66 -0.41 -4.67
CA PRO A 121 9.69 -0.78 -6.08
C PRO A 121 11.14 -0.98 -6.55
N SER A 122 11.31 -1.67 -7.68
CA SER A 122 12.64 -1.83 -8.32
C SER A 122 13.16 -0.49 -8.86
N ILE A 123 12.24 0.36 -9.35
CA ILE A 123 12.52 1.69 -9.89
C ILE A 123 11.38 2.61 -9.46
N GLU A 124 11.74 3.78 -8.92
CA GLU A 124 10.77 4.82 -8.54
C GLU A 124 11.09 6.13 -9.28
N PRO A 125 10.60 6.28 -10.52
CA PRO A 125 10.88 7.46 -11.32
C PRO A 125 10.02 8.65 -10.89
N HIS A 126 10.60 9.85 -10.94
CA HIS A 126 9.93 11.12 -10.75
C HIS A 126 9.47 11.69 -12.08
N ALA A 127 8.29 12.30 -12.13
CA ALA A 127 7.75 12.91 -13.34
C ALA A 127 8.66 14.03 -13.87
N THR A 128 9.20 14.87 -12.96
CA THR A 128 10.16 15.94 -13.31
C THR A 128 11.47 15.42 -13.92
N GLY A 129 11.89 14.21 -13.58
CA GLY A 129 13.07 13.56 -14.16
C GLY A 129 12.85 12.96 -15.54
N HIS A 130 11.63 13.05 -16.11
CA HIS A 130 11.22 12.37 -17.34
C HIS A 130 10.52 13.32 -18.34
N ILE A 131 10.79 14.60 -18.26
CA ILE A 131 10.19 15.62 -19.15
C ILE A 131 10.48 15.31 -20.62
N ILE A 132 11.71 14.92 -20.94
CA ILE A 132 12.12 14.60 -22.32
C ILE A 132 11.31 13.44 -22.88
N GLU A 133 11.12 12.38 -22.12
CA GLU A 133 10.33 11.22 -22.53
C GLU A 133 8.85 11.56 -22.72
N GLN A 134 8.33 12.46 -21.89
CA GLN A 134 6.96 12.94 -22.01
C GLN A 134 6.79 13.82 -23.26
N GLU A 135 7.71 14.76 -23.53
CA GLU A 135 7.71 15.54 -24.76
C GLU A 135 7.78 14.65 -26.01
N GLN A 136 8.65 13.63 -25.99
CA GLN A 136 8.75 12.67 -27.09
C GLN A 136 7.45 11.91 -27.33
N LEU A 137 6.75 11.51 -26.26
CA LEU A 137 5.44 10.86 -26.34
C LEU A 137 4.40 11.81 -26.96
N VAL A 138 4.34 13.04 -26.48
CA VAL A 138 3.42 14.07 -27.00
C VAL A 138 3.68 14.33 -28.48
N GLN A 139 4.96 14.47 -28.89
CA GLN A 139 5.32 14.67 -30.31
C GLN A 139 4.88 13.48 -31.18
N GLN A 140 5.07 12.24 -30.72
CA GLN A 140 4.61 11.06 -31.46
C GLN A 140 3.09 11.04 -31.65
N ILE A 141 2.33 11.44 -30.64
CA ILE A 141 0.86 11.52 -30.71
C ILE A 141 0.43 12.62 -31.72
N LEU A 142 1.14 13.77 -31.70
CA LEU A 142 0.93 14.85 -32.67
C LEU A 142 1.23 14.39 -34.11
N ASP A 143 2.40 13.77 -34.36
CA ASP A 143 2.83 13.30 -35.67
C ASP A 143 1.85 12.25 -36.23
N ASN A 144 1.28 11.40 -35.36
CA ASN A 144 0.26 10.44 -35.75
C ASN A 144 -1.15 11.06 -35.91
N GLY A 145 -1.26 12.36 -35.61
CA GLY A 145 -2.44 13.19 -35.88
C GLY A 145 -3.58 13.00 -34.87
N PHE A 146 -3.30 12.49 -33.65
CA PHE A 146 -4.28 12.33 -32.56
C PHE A 146 -4.19 13.44 -31.50
N ALA A 147 -3.39 14.47 -31.72
CA ALA A 147 -3.33 15.63 -30.86
C ALA A 147 -3.33 16.92 -31.71
N TYR A 148 -3.57 18.04 -31.07
CA TYR A 148 -3.54 19.36 -31.69
C TYR A 148 -3.01 20.44 -30.75
N GLU A 149 -2.42 21.48 -31.30
CA GLU A 149 -2.00 22.67 -30.56
C GLU A 149 -3.15 23.67 -30.44
N SER A 150 -3.30 24.23 -29.23
CA SER A 150 -4.18 25.36 -28.96
C SER A 150 -3.52 26.30 -27.97
N ASN A 151 -3.27 27.53 -28.37
CA ASN A 151 -2.67 28.59 -27.54
C ASN A 151 -1.34 28.20 -26.86
N GLY A 152 -0.52 27.34 -27.51
CA GLY A 152 0.76 26.82 -27.00
C GLY A 152 0.63 25.64 -26.03
N SER A 153 -0.58 25.17 -25.77
CA SER A 153 -0.87 23.88 -25.07
C SER A 153 -1.17 22.81 -26.12
N ILE A 154 -0.90 21.54 -25.77
CA ILE A 154 -1.19 20.39 -26.63
C ILE A 154 -2.28 19.56 -25.98
N TYR A 155 -3.32 19.26 -26.75
CA TYR A 155 -4.46 18.47 -26.33
C TYR A 155 -4.60 17.20 -27.16
N PHE A 156 -4.97 16.09 -26.51
CA PHE A 156 -5.35 14.85 -27.17
C PHE A 156 -6.75 15.01 -27.79
N ASP A 157 -6.89 14.68 -29.08
CA ASP A 157 -8.15 14.74 -29.82
C ASP A 157 -8.92 13.42 -29.65
N VAL A 158 -9.73 13.34 -28.59
CA VAL A 158 -10.48 12.13 -28.24
C VAL A 158 -11.50 11.77 -29.31
N LYS A 159 -12.12 12.77 -29.96
CA LYS A 159 -13.09 12.52 -31.03
C LYS A 159 -12.42 11.86 -32.24
N LYS A 160 -11.29 12.41 -32.69
CA LYS A 160 -10.52 11.86 -33.81
C LYS A 160 -9.97 10.45 -33.50
N TYR A 161 -9.49 10.25 -32.28
CA TYR A 161 -9.07 8.92 -31.81
C TYR A 161 -10.23 7.92 -31.90
N ASN A 162 -11.43 8.30 -31.43
CA ASN A 162 -12.59 7.45 -31.41
C ASN A 162 -13.17 7.11 -32.81
N GLU A 163 -12.78 7.87 -33.87
CA GLU A 163 -13.12 7.53 -35.26
C GLU A 163 -12.40 6.25 -35.76
N LYS A 164 -11.23 5.95 -35.18
CA LYS A 164 -10.40 4.81 -35.59
C LYS A 164 -10.31 3.72 -34.51
N TYR A 165 -10.28 4.13 -33.26
CA TYR A 165 -10.16 3.30 -32.09
C TYR A 165 -11.35 3.54 -31.16
N HIS A 166 -11.52 2.73 -30.14
CA HIS A 166 -12.59 2.92 -29.18
C HIS A 166 -12.06 3.55 -27.88
N TYR A 167 -12.46 4.80 -27.58
CA TYR A 167 -12.18 5.44 -26.30
C TYR A 167 -13.22 4.97 -25.27
N GLY A 168 -12.79 4.53 -24.09
CA GLY A 168 -13.67 3.99 -23.06
C GLY A 168 -13.67 2.46 -22.95
N ILE A 169 -12.69 1.77 -23.58
CA ILE A 169 -12.62 0.30 -23.56
C ILE A 169 -12.40 -0.27 -22.16
N LEU A 170 -11.64 0.44 -21.30
CA LEU A 170 -11.35 0.01 -19.94
C LEU A 170 -12.52 0.34 -19.00
N SER A 171 -13.01 1.58 -19.05
CA SER A 171 -14.06 2.09 -18.17
C SER A 171 -15.46 1.59 -18.58
N GLY A 172 -15.66 1.25 -19.85
CA GLY A 172 -16.95 0.93 -20.45
C GLY A 172 -17.83 2.16 -20.68
N ARG A 173 -17.26 3.36 -20.60
CA ARG A 173 -17.98 4.61 -20.90
C ARG A 173 -17.97 4.90 -22.39
N ASN A 174 -19.03 5.51 -22.89
CA ASN A 174 -19.05 6.07 -24.25
C ASN A 174 -18.77 7.58 -24.20
N LEU A 175 -18.51 8.18 -25.36
CA LEU A 175 -18.20 9.62 -25.45
C LEU A 175 -19.33 10.53 -24.97
N ASP A 176 -20.58 10.10 -25.06
CA ASP A 176 -21.70 10.92 -24.61
C ASP A 176 -21.78 10.93 -23.07
N ASP A 177 -21.47 9.80 -22.42
CA ASP A 177 -21.32 9.73 -20.95
C ASP A 177 -20.20 10.65 -20.45
N VAL A 178 -19.11 10.77 -21.23
CA VAL A 178 -17.96 11.64 -20.90
C VAL A 178 -18.35 13.12 -20.97
N LYS A 179 -19.13 13.52 -21.99
CA LYS A 179 -19.63 14.91 -22.14
C LYS A 179 -20.53 15.31 -20.97
N ASP A 180 -21.37 14.41 -20.47
CA ASP A 180 -22.27 14.69 -19.35
C ASP A 180 -21.52 14.83 -18.02
N ALA A 181 -20.47 14.05 -17.81
CA ALA A 181 -19.63 14.14 -16.62
C ALA A 181 -18.76 15.40 -16.57
N SER A 182 -18.37 15.93 -17.75
CA SER A 182 -17.50 17.11 -17.88
C SER A 182 -18.24 18.46 -17.87
N ARG A 183 -19.57 18.48 -17.91
CA ARG A 183 -20.38 19.70 -17.86
C ARG A 183 -20.16 20.59 -16.62
N ALA A 184 -19.51 20.06 -15.59
CA ALA A 184 -19.26 20.75 -14.33
C ALA A 184 -17.85 21.39 -14.26
N LEU A 185 -17.00 21.22 -15.29
CA LEU A 185 -15.63 21.73 -15.30
C LEU A 185 -15.53 22.91 -16.26
N ASP A 186 -15.28 24.09 -15.73
CA ASP A 186 -14.94 25.28 -16.49
C ASP A 186 -13.58 25.09 -17.18
N GLY A 187 -13.47 25.39 -18.49
CA GLY A 187 -12.23 25.20 -19.27
C GLY A 187 -12.47 25.03 -20.77
N VAL A 188 -13.63 25.47 -21.25
CA VAL A 188 -14.08 25.28 -22.64
C VAL A 188 -13.34 26.15 -23.67
N GLY A 189 -12.46 27.09 -23.23
CA GLY A 189 -11.87 28.09 -24.14
C GLY A 189 -10.79 27.57 -25.11
N GLU A 190 -10.00 26.56 -24.70
CA GLU A 190 -8.85 26.05 -25.46
C GLU A 190 -9.10 24.70 -26.14
N LYS A 191 -10.02 23.88 -25.60
CA LYS A 191 -10.33 22.55 -26.11
C LYS A 191 -11.31 22.58 -27.30
N ARG A 192 -11.10 21.70 -28.28
CA ARG A 192 -12.06 21.49 -29.37
C ARG A 192 -13.30 20.72 -28.90
N ASN A 193 -13.11 19.78 -27.97
CA ASN A 193 -14.18 18.98 -27.38
C ASN A 193 -13.97 18.85 -25.87
N GLN A 194 -15.04 18.72 -25.10
CA GLN A 194 -14.96 18.57 -23.64
C GLN A 194 -14.22 17.29 -23.17
N ALA A 195 -14.27 16.24 -24.00
CA ALA A 195 -13.58 14.99 -23.69
C ALA A 195 -12.06 15.04 -23.93
N ASP A 196 -11.57 16.07 -24.66
CA ASP A 196 -10.14 16.22 -24.91
C ASP A 196 -9.40 16.49 -23.59
N PHE A 197 -8.17 16.00 -23.47
CA PHE A 197 -7.35 16.18 -22.28
C PHE A 197 -5.96 16.71 -22.63
N ALA A 198 -5.36 17.43 -21.68
CA ALA A 198 -4.05 18.03 -21.89
C ALA A 198 -2.94 16.98 -21.93
N LEU A 199 -2.06 17.08 -22.91
CA LEU A 199 -0.79 16.35 -23.00
C LEU A 199 0.38 17.24 -22.57
N TRP A 200 0.32 18.54 -22.94
CA TRP A 200 1.26 19.58 -22.53
C TRP A 200 0.49 20.86 -22.24
N LYS A 201 0.70 21.47 -21.10
CA LYS A 201 0.08 22.75 -20.74
C LYS A 201 1.10 23.86 -20.80
N LYS A 202 0.75 24.94 -21.50
CA LYS A 202 1.49 26.18 -21.44
C LYS A 202 1.44 26.76 -20.05
N ALA A 203 2.60 27.05 -19.47
CA ALA A 203 2.70 27.66 -18.16
C ALA A 203 2.30 29.15 -18.20
N SER A 204 1.65 29.62 -17.14
CA SER A 204 1.50 31.05 -16.89
C SER A 204 2.86 31.66 -16.49
N PRO A 205 3.04 32.99 -16.58
CA PRO A 205 4.28 33.64 -16.16
C PRO A 205 4.63 33.36 -14.67
N GLU A 206 3.63 33.14 -13.83
CA GLU A 206 3.76 32.89 -12.41
C GLU A 206 4.09 31.43 -12.07
N HIS A 207 3.90 30.51 -13.03
CA HIS A 207 4.12 29.09 -12.83
C HIS A 207 5.62 28.80 -12.76
N ILE A 208 6.09 28.27 -11.62
CA ILE A 208 7.51 28.05 -11.33
C ILE A 208 8.00 26.77 -12.03
N MET A 209 7.26 25.67 -11.92
CA MET A 209 7.63 24.35 -12.44
C MET A 209 7.28 24.23 -13.91
N ARG A 210 8.12 24.80 -14.77
CA ARG A 210 7.95 24.80 -16.22
C ARG A 210 9.26 24.48 -16.93
N TRP A 211 9.15 23.87 -18.07
CA TRP A 211 10.26 23.46 -18.94
C TRP A 211 10.06 24.02 -20.34
N PRO A 212 11.16 24.36 -21.06
CA PRO A 212 11.08 24.71 -22.45
C PRO A 212 10.67 23.50 -23.27
N SER A 213 9.75 23.68 -24.20
CA SER A 213 9.33 22.65 -25.16
C SER A 213 9.22 23.21 -26.56
N PRO A 214 9.07 22.37 -27.62
CA PRO A 214 8.84 22.83 -28.97
C PRO A 214 7.58 23.72 -29.14
N TRP A 215 6.64 23.63 -28.21
CA TRP A 215 5.33 24.32 -28.30
C TRP A 215 5.27 25.58 -27.44
N SER A 216 5.75 25.49 -26.23
CA SER A 216 5.79 26.60 -25.25
C SER A 216 6.58 26.20 -24.01
N ASP A 217 7.00 27.18 -23.19
CA ASP A 217 7.36 26.92 -21.82
C ASP A 217 6.12 26.40 -21.08
N GLY A 218 6.22 25.22 -20.47
CA GLY A 218 5.07 24.54 -19.91
C GLY A 218 5.42 23.31 -19.08
N PHE A 219 4.44 22.46 -18.87
CA PHE A 219 4.55 21.24 -18.10
C PHE A 219 3.67 20.13 -18.68
N PRO A 220 4.00 18.84 -18.45
CA PRO A 220 3.21 17.74 -18.98
C PRO A 220 1.86 17.60 -18.27
N GLY A 221 0.85 17.11 -19.00
CA GLY A 221 -0.39 16.64 -18.40
C GLY A 221 -0.16 15.36 -17.59
N CYS A 222 -0.83 15.21 -16.44
CA CYS A 222 -0.61 14.13 -15.49
C CYS A 222 -0.79 12.70 -16.08
N HIS A 223 -1.51 12.56 -17.19
CA HIS A 223 -1.71 11.26 -17.85
C HIS A 223 -0.53 10.83 -18.73
N CYS A 224 0.38 11.75 -19.08
CA CYS A 224 1.58 11.45 -19.91
C CYS A 224 2.66 10.72 -19.10
N GLU A 225 2.73 10.98 -17.81
CA GLU A 225 3.78 10.48 -16.91
C GLU A 225 3.87 8.95 -16.93
N CYS A 226 2.77 8.28 -16.55
CA CYS A 226 2.73 6.83 -16.44
C CYS A 226 2.97 6.14 -17.78
N THR A 227 2.42 6.67 -18.88
CA THR A 227 2.66 6.14 -20.23
C THR A 227 4.14 6.26 -20.63
N ALA A 228 4.76 7.43 -20.45
CA ALA A 228 6.15 7.68 -20.82
C ALA A 228 7.12 6.86 -19.94
N MET A 229 6.95 6.89 -18.62
CA MET A 229 7.83 6.18 -17.70
C MET A 229 7.62 4.67 -17.76
N GLY A 230 6.38 4.17 -17.91
CA GLY A 230 6.08 2.77 -18.15
C GLY A 230 6.79 2.24 -19.37
N ARG A 231 6.70 2.95 -20.50
CA ARG A 231 7.38 2.61 -21.75
C ARG A 231 8.91 2.63 -21.61
N LYS A 232 9.46 3.61 -20.92
CA LYS A 232 10.91 3.73 -20.71
C LYS A 232 11.50 2.54 -19.96
N TYR A 233 10.86 2.12 -18.88
CA TYR A 233 11.43 1.13 -17.97
C TYR A 233 10.96 -0.29 -18.22
N LEU A 234 9.78 -0.49 -18.80
CA LEU A 234 9.17 -1.79 -19.03
C LEU A 234 9.04 -2.17 -20.51
N GLY A 235 9.31 -1.20 -21.42
CA GLY A 235 9.23 -1.40 -22.85
C GLY A 235 7.86 -1.05 -23.45
N SER A 236 7.72 -1.25 -24.76
CA SER A 236 6.47 -0.95 -25.46
C SER A 236 5.29 -1.84 -25.07
N HIS A 237 5.57 -3.01 -24.48
CA HIS A 237 4.57 -3.95 -23.98
C HIS A 237 5.04 -4.53 -22.66
N PHE A 238 4.21 -4.45 -21.64
CA PHE A 238 4.47 -5.03 -20.34
C PHE A 238 3.21 -5.68 -19.74
N TYR A 239 3.36 -6.37 -18.60
CA TYR A 239 2.32 -7.31 -18.19
C TYR A 239 1.23 -6.70 -17.36
N ILE A 240 1.60 -6.00 -16.28
CA ILE A 240 0.66 -5.59 -15.25
C ILE A 240 0.74 -4.09 -15.08
N HIS A 241 -0.40 -3.41 -15.18
CA HIS A 241 -0.58 -2.03 -14.76
C HIS A 241 -1.67 -1.95 -13.70
N GLY A 242 -1.38 -1.28 -12.60
CA GLY A 242 -2.26 -1.24 -11.45
C GLY A 242 -2.45 0.13 -10.82
N GLY A 243 -3.57 0.24 -10.08
CA GLY A 243 -3.93 1.44 -9.32
C GLY A 243 -5.26 1.29 -8.60
N GLY A 244 -5.78 2.39 -8.07
CA GLY A 244 -7.12 2.46 -7.51
C GLY A 244 -8.22 2.45 -8.60
N MET A 245 -9.42 2.04 -8.23
CA MET A 245 -10.59 2.07 -9.14
C MET A 245 -10.94 3.48 -9.64
N ASP A 246 -10.57 4.51 -8.92
CA ASP A 246 -10.69 5.92 -9.31
C ASP A 246 -9.82 6.27 -10.51
N LEU A 247 -8.72 5.56 -10.73
CA LEU A 247 -7.84 5.75 -11.88
C LEU A 247 -8.35 5.09 -13.17
N VAL A 248 -9.32 4.17 -13.10
CA VAL A 248 -9.89 3.54 -14.30
C VAL A 248 -10.33 4.58 -15.32
N PHE A 249 -10.97 5.65 -14.83
CA PHE A 249 -11.38 6.78 -15.63
C PHE A 249 -11.23 8.10 -14.83
N PRO A 250 -10.59 9.14 -15.40
CA PRO A 250 -10.06 9.20 -16.79
C PRO A 250 -8.64 8.63 -16.96
N HIS A 251 -7.83 8.50 -15.91
CA HIS A 251 -6.38 8.35 -15.97
C HIS A 251 -5.91 7.16 -16.83
N HIS A 252 -6.26 5.93 -16.47
CA HIS A 252 -5.82 4.73 -17.22
C HIS A 252 -6.45 4.62 -18.61
N GLU A 253 -7.67 5.15 -18.79
CA GLU A 253 -8.28 5.27 -20.11
C GLU A 253 -7.47 6.19 -21.01
N CYS A 254 -7.00 7.34 -20.49
CA CYS A 254 -6.12 8.25 -21.20
C CYS A 254 -4.76 7.61 -21.54
N GLU A 255 -4.20 6.79 -20.62
CA GLU A 255 -2.95 6.07 -20.90
C GLU A 255 -3.10 5.06 -22.05
N ILE A 256 -4.21 4.31 -22.07
CA ILE A 256 -4.52 3.41 -23.21
C ILE A 256 -4.59 4.21 -24.51
N ALA A 257 -5.31 5.34 -24.51
CA ALA A 257 -5.44 6.17 -25.68
C ALA A 257 -4.09 6.73 -26.15
N GLN A 258 -3.23 7.19 -25.23
CA GLN A 258 -1.88 7.68 -25.54
C GLN A 258 -0.98 6.56 -26.10
N ALA A 259 -0.99 5.37 -25.49
CA ALA A 259 -0.21 4.23 -25.97
C ALA A 259 -0.62 3.85 -27.41
N VAL A 260 -1.92 3.68 -27.66
CA VAL A 260 -2.43 3.33 -28.98
C VAL A 260 -2.19 4.46 -30.00
N ALA A 261 -2.37 5.72 -29.61
CA ALA A 261 -2.14 6.85 -30.50
C ALA A 261 -0.66 7.04 -30.88
N SER A 262 0.27 6.72 -29.97
CA SER A 262 1.71 6.88 -30.20
C SER A 262 2.35 5.69 -30.92
N GLN A 263 1.98 4.45 -30.59
CA GLN A 263 2.65 3.25 -31.12
C GLN A 263 1.74 2.29 -31.89
N GLY A 264 0.43 2.57 -31.95
CA GLY A 264 -0.55 1.76 -32.73
C GLY A 264 -1.13 0.57 -31.97
N ASP A 265 -0.68 0.29 -30.75
CA ASP A 265 -1.10 -0.86 -29.95
C ASP A 265 -1.11 -0.53 -28.45
N GLN A 266 -1.85 -1.36 -27.68
CA GLN A 266 -1.89 -1.23 -26.24
C GLN A 266 -0.57 -1.68 -25.59
N MET A 267 -0.18 -0.98 -24.55
CA MET A 267 1.08 -1.22 -23.84
C MET A 267 0.92 -2.31 -22.76
N VAL A 268 -0.26 -2.46 -22.20
CA VAL A 268 -0.52 -3.26 -20.98
C VAL A 268 -1.39 -4.47 -21.29
N HIS A 269 -1.01 -5.62 -20.73
CA HIS A 269 -1.75 -6.87 -20.90
C HIS A 269 -2.81 -7.08 -19.80
N TYR A 270 -2.45 -6.88 -18.52
CA TYR A 270 -3.36 -7.01 -17.38
C TYR A 270 -3.54 -5.67 -16.67
N TRP A 271 -4.78 -5.17 -16.67
CA TRP A 271 -5.17 -4.00 -15.88
C TRP A 271 -5.76 -4.46 -14.55
N MET A 272 -5.14 -4.08 -13.45
CA MET A 272 -5.57 -4.48 -12.10
C MET A 272 -5.94 -3.26 -11.26
N HIS A 273 -7.11 -3.31 -10.62
CA HIS A 273 -7.59 -2.20 -9.81
C HIS A 273 -8.07 -2.68 -8.45
N ASN A 274 -7.53 -2.06 -7.40
CA ASN A 274 -8.10 -2.21 -6.06
C ASN A 274 -9.29 -1.27 -5.88
N ASN A 275 -10.31 -1.74 -5.14
CA ASN A 275 -11.49 -0.93 -4.85
C ASN A 275 -11.19 0.13 -3.78
N MET A 276 -12.14 1.05 -3.56
CA MET A 276 -11.99 2.18 -2.66
C MET A 276 -12.06 1.77 -1.18
N ILE A 277 -11.55 2.65 -0.30
CA ILE A 277 -11.83 2.64 1.13
C ILE A 277 -12.85 3.73 1.43
N THR A 278 -13.86 3.38 2.20
CA THR A 278 -14.82 4.31 2.78
C THR A 278 -14.55 4.49 4.28
N ILE A 279 -15.10 5.54 4.86
CA ILE A 279 -15.05 5.83 6.28
C ILE A 279 -16.48 5.95 6.78
N ASN A 280 -16.93 5.00 7.59
CA ASN A 280 -18.32 4.90 8.05
C ASN A 280 -19.33 4.99 6.86
N GLY A 281 -19.08 4.22 5.80
CA GLY A 281 -19.90 4.17 4.60
C GLY A 281 -19.77 5.37 3.65
N GLN A 282 -18.93 6.35 3.96
CA GLN A 282 -18.75 7.58 3.17
C GLN A 282 -17.36 7.62 2.50
N LYS A 283 -17.28 8.27 1.33
CA LYS A 283 -15.98 8.59 0.72
C LYS A 283 -15.16 9.46 1.67
N MET A 284 -13.86 9.16 1.78
CA MET A 284 -12.94 10.01 2.54
C MET A 284 -12.72 11.35 1.82
N GLY A 285 -12.80 12.45 2.55
CA GLY A 285 -12.60 13.78 2.00
C GLY A 285 -12.39 14.86 3.05
N LYS A 286 -11.51 15.83 2.77
CA LYS A 286 -11.25 16.96 3.68
C LYS A 286 -12.51 17.79 3.92
N SER A 287 -13.32 18.01 2.89
CA SER A 287 -14.60 18.74 2.99
C SER A 287 -15.64 18.03 3.83
N LEU A 288 -15.54 16.72 3.99
CA LEU A 288 -16.44 15.90 4.83
C LEU A 288 -15.96 15.79 6.28
N GLY A 289 -14.79 16.34 6.61
CA GLY A 289 -14.21 16.29 7.96
C GLY A 289 -13.83 14.89 8.44
N ASN A 290 -13.78 13.91 7.54
CA ASN A 290 -13.44 12.50 7.79
C ASN A 290 -12.09 12.09 7.19
N PHE A 291 -11.26 13.07 6.81
CA PHE A 291 -9.92 12.80 6.29
C PHE A 291 -8.96 12.45 7.44
N ILE A 292 -8.24 11.33 7.31
CA ILE A 292 -7.29 10.84 8.31
C ILE A 292 -6.02 10.41 7.59
N THR A 293 -4.87 10.95 8.00
CA THR A 293 -3.56 10.55 7.49
C THR A 293 -3.07 9.26 8.15
N LEU A 294 -2.10 8.56 7.54
CA LEU A 294 -1.51 7.36 8.15
C LEU A 294 -0.79 7.66 9.46
N GLU A 295 -0.11 8.83 9.56
CA GLU A 295 0.50 9.26 10.80
C GLU A 295 -0.52 9.45 11.92
N GLU A 296 -1.66 10.07 11.62
CA GLU A 296 -2.74 10.22 12.59
C GLU A 296 -3.29 8.87 13.04
N PHE A 297 -3.42 7.88 12.14
CA PHE A 297 -3.76 6.51 12.55
C PHE A 297 -2.72 5.92 13.51
N PHE A 298 -1.43 6.11 13.22
CA PHE A 298 -0.36 5.53 14.03
C PHE A 298 -0.22 6.22 15.40
N THR A 299 -0.50 7.51 15.47
CA THR A 299 -0.38 8.30 16.71
C THR A 299 -1.70 8.41 17.49
N GLY A 300 -2.85 8.14 16.85
CA GLY A 300 -4.17 8.38 17.42
C GLY A 300 -4.59 9.85 17.46
N ASN A 301 -3.80 10.75 16.87
CA ASN A 301 -4.02 12.20 16.96
C ASN A 301 -5.04 12.71 15.92
N ASN A 302 -6.24 12.17 15.93
CA ASN A 302 -7.35 12.63 15.10
C ASN A 302 -8.67 12.39 15.85
N LYS A 303 -9.59 13.36 15.78
CA LYS A 303 -10.89 13.32 16.47
C LYS A 303 -11.81 12.16 16.06
N ASN A 304 -11.55 11.54 14.91
CA ASN A 304 -12.32 10.40 14.39
C ASN A 304 -11.73 9.06 14.83
N LEU A 305 -10.66 9.06 15.62
CA LEU A 305 -9.98 7.85 16.11
C LEU A 305 -10.17 7.72 17.62
N ASP A 306 -10.55 6.53 18.08
CA ASP A 306 -10.70 6.23 19.51
C ASP A 306 -9.36 5.96 20.20
N GLN A 307 -8.35 5.51 19.40
CA GLN A 307 -7.02 5.14 19.88
C GLN A 307 -6.00 5.15 18.74
N PRO A 308 -4.69 5.10 19.01
CA PRO A 308 -3.69 4.80 18.00
C PRO A 308 -3.83 3.35 17.49
N TYR A 309 -3.56 3.17 16.20
CA TYR A 309 -3.55 1.85 15.55
C TYR A 309 -2.18 1.61 14.91
N SER A 310 -1.61 0.45 15.16
CA SER A 310 -0.33 0.13 14.58
C SER A 310 -0.37 0.02 13.05
N PRO A 311 0.76 0.25 12.36
CA PRO A 311 0.85 0.01 10.93
C PRO A 311 0.45 -1.40 10.52
N MET A 312 0.77 -2.41 11.34
CA MET A 312 0.40 -3.79 11.07
C MET A 312 -1.09 -4.06 11.24
N THR A 313 -1.76 -3.39 12.17
CA THR A 313 -3.23 -3.41 12.29
C THR A 313 -3.88 -2.86 11.02
N ILE A 314 -3.38 -1.73 10.47
CA ILE A 314 -3.86 -1.16 9.22
C ILE A 314 -3.62 -2.12 8.05
N ARG A 315 -2.43 -2.71 7.95
CA ARG A 315 -2.12 -3.71 6.93
C ARG A 315 -3.04 -4.92 7.02
N PHE A 316 -3.22 -5.48 8.20
CA PHE A 316 -4.11 -6.62 8.43
C PHE A 316 -5.57 -6.31 8.10
N PHE A 317 -6.06 -5.13 8.49
CA PHE A 317 -7.39 -4.65 8.14
C PHE A 317 -7.61 -4.61 6.62
N ILE A 318 -6.66 -4.05 5.86
CA ILE A 318 -6.74 -3.99 4.40
C ILE A 318 -6.72 -5.39 3.78
N LEU A 319 -5.88 -6.31 4.29
CA LEU A 319 -5.76 -7.67 3.79
C LEU A 319 -6.94 -8.58 4.17
N SER A 320 -7.72 -8.20 5.17
CA SER A 320 -8.92 -8.93 5.60
C SER A 320 -10.08 -8.81 4.61
N ALA A 321 -9.97 -7.93 3.61
CA ALA A 321 -10.90 -7.84 2.49
C ALA A 321 -10.19 -8.14 1.17
N HIS A 322 -10.92 -8.73 0.22
CA HIS A 322 -10.39 -8.92 -1.13
C HIS A 322 -10.09 -7.56 -1.77
N TYR A 323 -8.98 -7.43 -2.52
CA TYR A 323 -8.55 -6.14 -3.07
C TYR A 323 -9.60 -5.48 -3.98
N ARG A 324 -10.44 -6.26 -4.68
CA ARG A 324 -11.55 -5.76 -5.50
C ARG A 324 -12.82 -5.44 -4.71
N GLY A 325 -12.93 -5.85 -3.45
CA GLY A 325 -14.04 -5.49 -2.57
C GLY A 325 -13.86 -4.12 -1.94
N THR A 326 -14.93 -3.43 -1.60
CA THR A 326 -14.87 -2.20 -0.80
C THR A 326 -14.42 -2.52 0.63
N VAL A 327 -13.63 -1.67 1.23
CA VAL A 327 -13.27 -1.74 2.65
C VAL A 327 -13.85 -0.51 3.33
N ASP A 328 -14.61 -0.75 4.39
CA ASP A 328 -15.18 0.34 5.19
C ASP A 328 -14.46 0.44 6.53
N PHE A 329 -13.82 1.60 6.75
CA PHE A 329 -13.17 1.90 8.00
C PHE A 329 -14.20 2.30 9.05
N SER A 330 -14.09 1.70 10.24
CA SER A 330 -14.63 2.19 11.50
C SER A 330 -13.67 1.85 12.64
N ASN A 331 -13.80 2.50 13.79
CA ASN A 331 -12.98 2.18 14.96
C ASN A 331 -13.19 0.73 15.41
N GLU A 332 -14.43 0.24 15.39
CA GLU A 332 -14.78 -1.15 15.73
C GLU A 332 -14.10 -2.14 14.78
N ALA A 333 -14.06 -1.85 13.47
CA ALA A 333 -13.42 -2.71 12.48
C ALA A 333 -11.90 -2.78 12.68
N LEU A 334 -11.25 -1.65 13.01
CA LEU A 334 -9.82 -1.65 13.34
C LEU A 334 -9.51 -2.34 14.67
N GLN A 335 -10.33 -2.14 15.70
CA GLN A 335 -10.17 -2.86 16.99
C GLN A 335 -10.34 -4.36 16.81
N ALA A 336 -11.29 -4.80 15.97
CA ALA A 336 -11.45 -6.21 15.62
C ALA A 336 -10.23 -6.73 14.85
N SER A 337 -9.69 -5.94 13.91
CA SER A 337 -8.49 -6.29 13.15
C SER A 337 -7.25 -6.38 14.03
N GLN A 338 -7.08 -5.49 15.00
CA GLN A 338 -6.01 -5.54 16.00
C GLN A 338 -6.06 -6.85 16.79
N LYS A 339 -7.24 -7.21 17.35
CA LYS A 339 -7.42 -8.48 18.07
C LYS A 339 -7.17 -9.70 17.18
N GLY A 340 -7.58 -9.62 15.91
CA GLY A 340 -7.31 -10.66 14.93
C GLY A 340 -5.82 -10.84 14.66
N LEU A 341 -5.10 -9.75 14.44
CA LEU A 341 -3.65 -9.76 14.25
C LEU A 341 -2.93 -10.31 15.48
N GLU A 342 -3.27 -9.84 16.68
CA GLU A 342 -2.71 -10.33 17.94
C GLU A 342 -2.91 -11.84 18.10
N LYS A 343 -4.13 -12.33 17.83
CA LYS A 343 -4.43 -13.76 17.87
C LYS A 343 -3.58 -14.57 16.88
N LEU A 344 -3.41 -14.09 15.66
CA LEU A 344 -2.58 -14.74 14.65
C LEU A 344 -1.11 -14.78 15.08
N MET A 345 -0.56 -13.63 15.52
CA MET A 345 0.83 -13.52 15.95
C MET A 345 1.12 -14.39 17.18
N ASN A 346 0.22 -14.43 18.16
CA ASN A 346 0.33 -15.29 19.33
C ASN A 346 0.31 -16.78 18.92
N GLY A 347 -0.62 -17.17 18.03
CA GLY A 347 -0.67 -18.54 17.53
C GLY A 347 0.62 -18.97 16.82
N ILE A 348 1.25 -18.06 16.04
CA ILE A 348 2.53 -18.36 15.40
C ILE A 348 3.67 -18.44 16.44
N ALA A 349 3.67 -17.59 17.46
CA ALA A 349 4.67 -17.60 18.53
C ALA A 349 4.56 -18.86 19.43
N ASP A 350 3.35 -19.33 19.63
CA ASP A 350 3.11 -20.54 20.45
C ASP A 350 3.63 -21.84 19.80
N LEU A 351 3.82 -21.85 18.46
CA LEU A 351 4.45 -22.98 17.76
C LEU A 351 5.82 -23.36 18.33
N ASP A 352 6.59 -22.37 18.80
CA ASP A 352 7.93 -22.58 19.36
C ASP A 352 7.92 -23.24 20.75
N ARG A 353 6.74 -23.32 21.39
CA ARG A 353 6.55 -23.92 22.72
C ARG A 353 5.98 -25.33 22.66
N ILE A 354 5.51 -25.77 21.48
CA ILE A 354 4.88 -27.07 21.30
C ILE A 354 5.97 -28.14 21.32
N VAL A 355 5.76 -29.15 22.15
CA VAL A 355 6.58 -30.36 22.19
C VAL A 355 5.94 -31.41 21.28
N ALA A 356 6.67 -31.85 20.28
CA ALA A 356 6.18 -32.87 19.35
C ALA A 356 5.94 -34.20 20.04
N SER A 357 4.93 -34.92 19.59
CA SER A 357 4.60 -36.29 19.96
C SER A 357 5.13 -37.29 18.96
N ALA A 358 5.07 -38.59 19.24
CA ALA A 358 5.47 -39.61 18.27
C ALA A 358 4.62 -39.60 17.00
N GLU A 359 3.32 -39.30 17.12
CA GLU A 359 2.36 -39.24 16.02
C GLU A 359 1.40 -38.07 16.20
N SER A 360 0.87 -37.57 15.07
CA SER A 360 -0.23 -36.61 15.07
C SER A 360 -1.58 -37.34 15.22
N ASP A 361 -2.54 -36.71 15.88
CA ASP A 361 -3.92 -37.19 15.74
C ASP A 361 -4.46 -36.92 14.33
N GLU A 362 -5.47 -37.69 13.93
CA GLU A 362 -6.02 -37.68 12.58
C GLU A 362 -6.48 -36.28 12.12
N ALA A 363 -7.14 -35.54 13.00
CA ALA A 363 -7.66 -34.20 12.70
C ALA A 363 -6.53 -33.19 12.49
N THR A 364 -5.50 -33.24 13.33
CA THR A 364 -4.30 -32.40 13.23
C THR A 364 -3.53 -32.70 11.96
N HIS A 365 -3.23 -33.98 11.68
CA HIS A 365 -2.54 -34.40 10.45
C HIS A 365 -3.30 -33.97 9.18
N LYS A 366 -4.62 -34.16 9.16
CA LYS A 366 -5.45 -33.76 8.01
C LYS A 366 -5.41 -32.25 7.77
N LEU A 367 -5.49 -31.43 8.83
CA LEU A 367 -5.40 -29.98 8.67
C LEU A 367 -4.02 -29.58 8.13
N VAL A 368 -2.94 -30.06 8.74
CA VAL A 368 -1.56 -29.69 8.36
C VAL A 368 -1.29 -30.08 6.91
N SER A 369 -1.63 -31.31 6.50
CA SER A 369 -1.40 -31.81 5.12
C SER A 369 -2.15 -31.00 4.05
N GLN A 370 -3.25 -30.32 4.37
CA GLN A 370 -4.05 -29.53 3.45
C GLN A 370 -3.80 -28.01 3.53
N LEU A 371 -3.24 -27.52 4.64
CA LEU A 371 -3.14 -26.10 4.91
C LEU A 371 -2.40 -25.34 3.80
N ARG A 372 -1.21 -25.83 3.43
CA ARG A 372 -0.36 -25.19 2.44
C ARG A 372 -1.05 -25.11 1.08
N GLU A 373 -1.67 -26.19 0.63
CA GLU A 373 -2.40 -26.24 -0.64
C GLU A 373 -3.58 -25.24 -0.64
N LYS A 374 -4.40 -25.24 0.41
CA LYS A 374 -5.51 -24.28 0.56
C LYS A 374 -5.06 -22.82 0.51
N CYS A 375 -3.94 -22.50 1.18
CA CYS A 375 -3.39 -21.15 1.15
C CYS A 375 -2.89 -20.77 -0.25
N TYR A 376 -2.24 -21.68 -0.98
CA TYR A 376 -1.85 -21.44 -2.36
C TYR A 376 -3.05 -21.31 -3.30
N ASP A 377 -4.06 -22.16 -3.16
CA ASP A 377 -5.29 -22.06 -3.96
C ASP A 377 -5.95 -20.69 -3.78
N ALA A 378 -6.01 -20.19 -2.54
CA ALA A 378 -6.53 -18.86 -2.25
C ALA A 378 -5.67 -17.75 -2.90
N MET A 379 -4.34 -17.85 -2.85
CA MET A 379 -3.47 -16.86 -3.50
C MET A 379 -3.53 -16.96 -5.03
N ASN A 380 -3.65 -18.14 -5.57
CA ASN A 380 -3.76 -18.39 -7.00
C ASN A 380 -5.12 -17.99 -7.58
N ASP A 381 -6.14 -17.84 -6.75
CA ASP A 381 -7.45 -17.33 -7.15
C ASP A 381 -7.55 -15.81 -6.93
N ASP A 382 -6.80 -15.05 -7.73
CA ASP A 382 -6.87 -13.59 -7.75
C ASP A 382 -6.50 -12.95 -6.40
N PHE A 383 -5.47 -13.51 -5.73
CA PHE A 383 -4.92 -12.99 -4.48
C PHE A 383 -5.96 -12.86 -3.35
N ALA A 384 -6.75 -13.90 -3.12
CA ALA A 384 -7.79 -13.92 -2.10
C ALA A 384 -7.20 -13.96 -0.68
N THR A 385 -6.51 -12.90 -0.26
CA THR A 385 -5.90 -12.76 1.06
C THR A 385 -6.84 -13.02 2.25
N PRO A 386 -8.16 -12.68 2.20
CA PRO A 386 -9.08 -13.03 3.28
C PRO A 386 -9.20 -14.54 3.51
N LEU A 387 -9.15 -15.35 2.44
CA LEU A 387 -9.19 -16.80 2.56
C LEU A 387 -7.90 -17.35 3.16
N VAL A 388 -6.74 -16.80 2.78
CA VAL A 388 -5.47 -17.15 3.42
C VAL A 388 -5.53 -16.88 4.92
N ILE A 389 -6.00 -15.68 5.33
CA ILE A 389 -6.16 -15.31 6.74
C ILE A 389 -7.11 -16.28 7.46
N ALA A 390 -8.21 -16.67 6.83
CA ALA A 390 -9.15 -17.64 7.39
C ALA A 390 -8.48 -19.01 7.64
N HIS A 391 -7.70 -19.52 6.69
CA HIS A 391 -6.96 -20.79 6.84
C HIS A 391 -5.88 -20.69 7.93
N LEU A 392 -5.20 -19.54 8.05
CA LEU A 392 -4.27 -19.32 9.14
C LEU A 392 -4.96 -19.30 10.52
N PHE A 393 -6.21 -18.81 10.63
CA PHE A 393 -6.99 -18.89 11.86
C PHE A 393 -7.46 -20.32 12.17
N GLU A 394 -7.77 -21.13 11.16
CA GLU A 394 -8.02 -22.56 11.35
C GLU A 394 -6.77 -23.23 11.96
N ALA A 395 -5.59 -22.91 11.44
CA ALA A 395 -4.32 -23.38 11.98
C ALA A 395 -4.07 -22.92 13.43
N CYS A 396 -4.31 -21.63 13.75
CA CYS A 396 -4.23 -21.13 15.12
C CYS A 396 -5.14 -21.90 16.08
N SER A 397 -6.31 -22.35 15.62
CA SER A 397 -7.22 -23.14 16.45
C SER A 397 -6.64 -24.53 16.79
N VAL A 398 -5.85 -25.13 15.89
CA VAL A 398 -5.10 -26.36 16.17
C VAL A 398 -3.93 -26.09 17.10
N VAL A 399 -3.17 -25.02 16.88
CA VAL A 399 -2.07 -24.60 17.76
C VAL A 399 -2.56 -24.44 19.20
N ASN A 400 -3.70 -23.79 19.43
CA ASN A 400 -4.29 -23.63 20.75
C ASN A 400 -4.62 -24.99 21.41
N LYS A 401 -5.15 -25.97 20.65
CA LYS A 401 -5.41 -27.31 21.17
C LYS A 401 -4.12 -28.05 21.52
N LEU A 402 -3.06 -27.87 20.77
CA LEU A 402 -1.74 -28.45 21.04
C LEU A 402 -1.13 -27.86 22.32
N VAL A 403 -1.20 -26.55 22.51
CA VAL A 403 -0.77 -25.87 23.73
C VAL A 403 -1.58 -26.35 24.96
N ASP A 404 -2.89 -26.52 24.79
CA ASP A 404 -3.78 -27.04 25.81
C ASP A 404 -3.64 -28.58 26.05
N HIS A 405 -2.74 -29.27 25.35
CA HIS A 405 -2.59 -30.74 25.37
C HIS A 405 -3.88 -31.51 25.01
N LYS A 406 -4.76 -30.91 24.19
CA LYS A 406 -6.01 -31.51 23.69
C LYS A 406 -5.85 -32.15 22.31
N ALA A 407 -4.69 -32.01 21.70
CA ALA A 407 -4.30 -32.57 20.40
C ALA A 407 -2.85 -33.02 20.44
N THR A 408 -2.45 -33.87 19.49
CA THR A 408 -1.07 -34.32 19.33
C THR A 408 -0.56 -34.01 17.92
N ILE A 409 0.75 -33.75 17.81
CA ILE A 409 1.39 -33.43 16.53
C ILE A 409 2.76 -34.08 16.46
N SER A 410 3.07 -34.73 15.32
CA SER A 410 4.41 -35.26 15.04
C SER A 410 5.40 -34.13 14.75
N GLU A 411 6.69 -34.42 14.86
CA GLU A 411 7.75 -33.44 14.54
C GLU A 411 7.66 -32.97 13.06
N ALA A 412 7.35 -33.88 12.13
CA ALA A 412 7.21 -33.56 10.72
C ALA A 412 6.03 -32.61 10.46
N ASP A 413 4.86 -32.91 11.06
CA ASP A 413 3.67 -32.04 10.90
C ASP A 413 3.85 -30.71 11.62
N LEU A 414 4.51 -30.66 12.78
CA LEU A 414 4.79 -29.40 13.49
C LEU A 414 5.69 -28.49 12.64
N LYS A 415 6.73 -29.05 12.03
CA LYS A 415 7.59 -28.32 11.11
C LYS A 415 6.81 -27.80 9.91
N GLU A 416 6.00 -28.61 9.25
CA GLU A 416 5.20 -28.22 8.10
C GLU A 416 4.18 -27.12 8.46
N LEU A 417 3.52 -27.25 9.61
CA LEU A 417 2.61 -26.24 10.14
C LEU A 417 3.30 -24.90 10.39
N ALA A 418 4.45 -24.93 11.06
CA ALA A 418 5.23 -23.74 11.36
C ALA A 418 5.76 -23.06 10.10
N ASP A 419 6.36 -23.83 9.18
CA ASP A 419 6.89 -23.32 7.90
C ASP A 419 5.77 -22.71 7.06
N THR A 420 4.57 -23.32 7.02
CA THR A 420 3.44 -22.81 6.25
C THR A 420 2.87 -21.53 6.87
N MET A 421 2.62 -21.52 8.19
CA MET A 421 2.08 -20.31 8.84
C MET A 421 3.03 -19.12 8.71
N ARG A 422 4.34 -19.33 8.91
CA ARG A 422 5.35 -18.27 8.76
C ARG A 422 5.50 -17.78 7.33
N LEU A 423 5.52 -18.69 6.35
CA LEU A 423 5.57 -18.33 4.94
C LEU A 423 4.41 -17.41 4.56
N PHE A 424 3.19 -17.83 4.83
CA PHE A 424 2.03 -17.04 4.41
C PHE A 424 1.86 -15.76 5.24
N ALA A 425 2.02 -15.79 6.55
CA ALA A 425 1.85 -14.61 7.38
C ALA A 425 2.97 -13.59 7.19
N PHE A 426 4.24 -14.00 7.24
CA PHE A 426 5.36 -13.07 7.26
C PHE A 426 5.89 -12.73 5.88
N GLU A 427 6.11 -13.74 5.03
CA GLU A 427 6.74 -13.51 3.73
C GLU A 427 5.74 -13.02 2.68
N LEU A 428 4.57 -13.66 2.60
CA LEU A 428 3.60 -13.36 1.54
C LEU A 428 2.62 -12.25 1.94
N LEU A 429 1.98 -12.34 3.11
CA LEU A 429 1.12 -11.25 3.61
C LEU A 429 1.90 -10.09 4.20
N GLY A 430 3.21 -10.26 4.47
CA GLY A 430 4.09 -9.23 4.99
C GLY A 430 3.65 -8.71 6.37
N LEU A 431 2.97 -9.54 7.14
CA LEU A 431 2.62 -9.22 8.52
C LEU A 431 3.86 -9.35 9.42
N ARG A 432 3.85 -8.66 10.54
CA ARG A 432 4.89 -8.74 11.56
C ARG A 432 4.24 -8.66 12.94
N PRO A 433 4.87 -9.21 13.99
CA PRO A 433 4.43 -8.94 15.35
C PRO A 433 4.41 -7.44 15.63
N ASP A 434 3.38 -7.00 16.31
CA ASP A 434 3.19 -5.59 16.64
C ASP A 434 4.05 -5.22 17.84
N ASN A 435 5.19 -4.58 17.59
CA ASN A 435 6.08 -4.15 18.66
C ASN A 435 5.57 -2.88 19.38
N ALA A 436 4.64 -2.13 18.77
CA ALA A 436 4.22 -0.83 19.26
C ALA A 436 3.18 -0.89 20.40
N GLY A 437 2.28 -1.89 20.41
CA GLY A 437 1.30 -2.05 21.49
C GLY A 437 1.80 -2.91 22.67
N SER A 438 2.76 -3.81 22.41
CA SER A 438 3.34 -4.66 23.43
C SER A 438 4.46 -3.97 24.25
N SER A 439 5.13 -2.96 23.67
CA SER A 439 6.20 -2.25 24.40
C SER A 439 5.63 -1.40 25.54
N SER A 440 4.59 -0.61 25.33
CA SER A 440 4.04 0.24 26.40
C SER A 440 3.37 -0.56 27.50
N HIS A 441 2.56 -1.58 27.18
CA HIS A 441 1.98 -2.47 28.19
C HIS A 441 3.01 -3.40 28.84
N ARG A 442 4.00 -3.89 28.06
CA ARG A 442 5.12 -4.65 28.64
C ARG A 442 6.03 -3.78 29.48
N GLU A 443 6.36 -2.58 29.04
CA GLU A 443 7.16 -1.62 29.82
C GLU A 443 6.42 -1.16 31.07
N GLU A 444 5.11 -0.90 30.99
CA GLU A 444 4.30 -0.57 32.15
C GLU A 444 4.13 -1.78 33.09
N ALA A 445 3.86 -2.97 32.59
CA ALA A 445 3.80 -4.20 33.40
C ALA A 445 5.16 -4.56 33.97
N PHE A 446 6.22 -4.40 33.17
CA PHE A 446 7.61 -4.59 33.60
C PHE A 446 8.00 -3.60 34.71
N GLY A 447 7.66 -2.31 34.53
CA GLY A 447 7.85 -1.30 35.56
C GLY A 447 7.13 -1.65 36.86
N LYS A 448 5.85 -2.05 36.79
CA LYS A 448 5.06 -2.49 37.96
C LYS A 448 5.66 -3.71 38.67
N VAL A 449 6.22 -4.68 37.93
CA VAL A 449 6.91 -5.85 38.51
C VAL A 449 8.18 -5.43 39.23
N VAL A 450 9.01 -4.53 38.62
CA VAL A 450 10.21 -4.01 39.28
C VAL A 450 9.83 -3.23 40.54
N ASP A 451 8.81 -2.36 40.46
CA ASP A 451 8.32 -1.59 41.61
C ASP A 451 7.81 -2.53 42.74
N MET A 452 7.15 -3.62 42.42
CA MET A 452 6.74 -4.66 43.39
C MET A 452 7.94 -5.33 44.05
N VAL A 453 9.01 -5.62 43.30
CA VAL A 453 10.25 -6.19 43.84
C VAL A 453 10.96 -5.19 44.73
N LEU A 454 10.97 -3.90 44.39
CA LEU A 454 11.53 -2.83 45.22
C LEU A 454 10.71 -2.61 46.51
N ASP A 455 9.39 -2.78 46.48
CA ASP A 455 8.54 -2.74 47.67
C ASP A 455 8.83 -3.93 48.62
N LEU A 456 9.05 -5.11 48.07
CA LEU A 456 9.49 -6.28 48.87
C LEU A 456 10.85 -6.02 49.55
N ARG A 457 11.80 -5.43 48.82
CA ARG A 457 13.10 -5.01 49.36
C ARG A 457 12.94 -3.96 50.47
N SER A 458 12.05 -3.00 50.28
CA SER A 458 11.75 -1.98 51.31
C SER A 458 11.16 -2.59 52.57
N LYS A 459 10.22 -3.55 52.43
CA LYS A 459 9.65 -4.28 53.54
C LYS A 459 10.68 -5.12 54.31
N ALA A 460 11.63 -5.78 53.60
CA ALA A 460 12.73 -6.51 54.23
C ALA A 460 13.65 -5.55 55.03
N LYS A 461 13.96 -4.37 54.48
CA LYS A 461 14.68 -3.31 55.22
C LYS A 461 13.96 -2.87 56.48
N ALA A 462 12.66 -2.63 56.39
CA ALA A 462 11.86 -2.18 57.52
C ALA A 462 11.78 -3.26 58.67
N SER A 463 11.78 -4.55 58.31
CA SER A 463 11.87 -5.67 59.25
C SER A 463 13.30 -6.03 59.71
N LYS A 464 14.30 -5.26 59.27
CA LYS A 464 15.76 -5.49 59.55
C LYS A 464 16.28 -6.81 58.98
N ASP A 465 15.60 -7.38 57.97
CA ASP A 465 16.07 -8.54 57.20
C ASP A 465 17.03 -8.01 56.07
N TRP A 466 18.28 -7.73 56.51
CA TRP A 466 19.32 -7.20 55.64
C TRP A 466 19.73 -8.22 54.57
N ALA A 467 19.73 -9.49 54.92
CA ALA A 467 20.13 -10.57 53.99
C ALA A 467 19.22 -10.64 52.78
N THR A 468 17.90 -10.58 52.94
CA THR A 468 16.92 -10.55 51.82
C THR A 468 17.01 -9.25 51.08
N SER A 469 17.18 -8.08 51.73
CA SER A 469 17.31 -6.78 51.08
C SER A 469 18.53 -6.70 50.20
N ASP A 470 19.68 -7.21 50.66
CA ASP A 470 20.94 -7.16 49.88
C ASP A 470 20.86 -8.16 48.72
N ARG A 471 20.31 -9.36 48.92
CA ARG A 471 20.13 -10.31 47.83
C ARG A 471 19.29 -9.73 46.70
N ILE A 472 18.12 -9.10 46.98
CA ILE A 472 17.28 -8.46 45.96
C ILE A 472 18.05 -7.37 45.19
N ARG A 473 18.87 -6.56 45.90
CA ARG A 473 19.67 -5.54 45.24
C ARG A 473 20.71 -6.13 44.28
N ASP A 474 21.40 -7.16 44.72
CA ASP A 474 22.49 -7.78 43.97
C ASP A 474 21.94 -8.56 42.77
N GLU A 475 20.82 -9.29 42.90
CA GLU A 475 20.12 -9.95 41.78
C GLU A 475 19.60 -8.93 40.75
N LEU A 476 19.04 -7.78 41.19
CA LEU A 476 18.65 -6.70 40.26
C LEU A 476 19.87 -6.09 39.55
N ALA A 477 21.01 -5.94 40.23
CA ALA A 477 22.23 -5.45 39.63
C ALA A 477 22.81 -6.40 38.58
N GLU A 478 22.76 -7.71 38.81
CA GLU A 478 23.14 -8.78 37.86
C GLU A 478 22.23 -8.76 36.60
N LEU A 479 20.94 -8.44 36.76
CA LEU A 479 19.99 -8.27 35.67
C LEU A 479 20.12 -6.91 34.95
N GLY A 480 21.09 -6.08 35.33
CA GLY A 480 21.37 -4.80 34.67
C GLY A 480 20.61 -3.59 35.22
N PHE A 481 19.91 -3.73 36.38
CA PHE A 481 19.25 -2.58 37.01
C PHE A 481 20.20 -1.79 37.90
N GLU A 482 20.14 -0.47 37.80
CA GLU A 482 20.75 0.45 38.78
C GLU A 482 19.65 0.95 39.71
N VAL A 483 19.67 0.54 40.98
CA VAL A 483 18.71 0.92 41.99
C VAL A 483 19.32 1.98 42.90
N LYS A 484 18.59 3.10 43.12
CA LYS A 484 18.99 4.19 44.03
C LYS A 484 17.93 4.36 45.12
N ASP A 485 18.37 4.32 46.39
CA ASP A 485 17.54 4.65 47.53
C ASP A 485 17.40 6.18 47.65
N THR A 486 16.19 6.69 47.73
CA THR A 486 15.88 8.11 47.95
C THR A 486 15.06 8.28 49.22
N LYS A 487 14.83 9.53 49.69
CA LYS A 487 14.00 9.79 50.89
C LYS A 487 12.56 9.40 50.68
N ASP A 488 12.10 9.37 49.46
CA ASP A 488 10.70 9.07 49.07
C ASP A 488 10.48 7.62 48.55
N GLY A 489 11.54 6.77 48.63
CA GLY A 489 11.49 5.38 48.16
C GLY A 489 12.73 5.02 47.30
N ALA A 490 12.70 3.80 46.72
CA ALA A 490 13.74 3.38 45.77
C ALA A 490 13.33 3.71 44.33
N THR A 491 14.29 4.22 43.55
CA THR A 491 14.13 4.45 42.09
C THR A 491 15.08 3.54 41.32
N TRP A 492 14.74 3.25 40.08
CA TRP A 492 15.52 2.34 39.26
C TRP A 492 15.65 2.82 37.82
N LYS A 493 16.70 2.37 37.15
CA LYS A 493 16.86 2.47 35.68
C LYS A 493 17.57 1.22 35.17
N LEU A 494 17.26 0.84 33.95
CA LEU A 494 18.01 -0.18 33.21
C LEU A 494 19.28 0.43 32.63
N LYS A 495 20.42 -0.26 32.73
CA LYS A 495 21.73 0.20 32.18
C LYS A 495 21.78 -0.03 30.68
#